data_c4948eacb9ae019d3c27af159a40c0d3
#
_entry.id   c4948eacb9ae019d3c27af159a40c0d3
#
_cell.length_a   1.000
_cell.length_b   1.000
_cell.length_c   1.000
_cell.angle_alpha   90.00
_cell.angle_beta   90.00
_cell.angle_gamma   90.00
#
_symmetry.space_group_name_H-M   'P 1'
#
loop_
_entity.id
_entity.type
_entity.pdbx_description
1 polymer ?
#
loop_
_entity_poly.entity_id
_entity_poly.type
_entity_poly.pdbx_seq_one_letter_code
_entity_poly.pdbx_strand_id
1 'polypeptide(L)'
;MQADGKPRVLPLRPASQVMRLERLGSFHQSRLSFMRTLVRRMVIENWQITSPVFDLDDQGYGTVVYQVEARFGIFSYVLFSHYLDPDSRNDRVIANQWDLTMALCEGTVDADQLAFLRTNVPKQEAGRVDSRVLVLSRANRSGRTFEYVVDELAEGRQPCIDVIAEVGYLYRTTAAYGSGKLGMADWEKVRTKHPDFARPFAAEMFTCFMLRHFSMQQADYLAAQRAPEKAVILDEDIKRYIGIGNSTGLGMAPFLINHPMLINQWIEMRETALARVVLASESGVDESIFVRLAASVQRVIQHLGEIVTADERQSSSNILVRQDLVLLHQWLQDETAALVRENYDWANLVEYAERSFHLETQEVINTLLIELYPELVDDLEEHMGVDESIRVMPEMSVAQLLQIIEDKYDWALAIDFSQYESMGAFWYRSQEKMEPRLGQTNIDMG
;
A
#
# COMPACT_ATOMS: atom_id res chain seq x y z
N MET A 1 -27.95 -21.67 10.40
CA MET A 1 -27.85 -23.06 9.91
C MET A 1 -29.08 -23.39 9.08
N GLN A 2 -28.88 -23.80 7.82
CA GLN A 2 -29.98 -24.35 7.04
C GLN A 2 -30.45 -25.67 7.66
N ALA A 3 -31.72 -26.01 7.46
CA ALA A 3 -32.35 -27.25 8.00
C ALA A 3 -31.58 -28.55 7.63
N ASP A 4 -30.70 -28.50 6.63
CA ASP A 4 -29.93 -29.65 6.12
C ASP A 4 -28.50 -29.77 6.67
N GLY A 5 -28.13 -28.99 7.69
CA GLY A 5 -26.80 -29.06 8.32
C GLY A 5 -25.64 -28.58 7.45
N LYS A 6 -25.90 -28.05 6.25
CA LYS A 6 -24.85 -27.42 5.43
C LYS A 6 -24.62 -25.99 5.90
N PRO A 7 -23.35 -25.51 5.93
CA PRO A 7 -23.08 -24.12 6.26
C PRO A 7 -23.79 -23.22 5.25
N ARG A 8 -24.45 -22.16 5.73
CA ARG A 8 -25.02 -21.14 4.87
C ARG A 8 -23.90 -20.38 4.20
N VAL A 9 -23.93 -20.30 2.88
CA VAL A 9 -23.00 -19.47 2.09
C VAL A 9 -23.79 -18.26 1.63
N LEU A 10 -23.35 -17.06 2.04
CA LEU A 10 -23.92 -15.82 1.52
C LEU A 10 -23.43 -15.62 0.08
N PRO A 11 -24.32 -15.22 -0.84
CA PRO A 11 -23.89 -14.84 -2.17
C PRO A 11 -22.99 -13.61 -2.08
N LEU A 12 -21.90 -13.64 -2.84
CA LEU A 12 -21.04 -12.46 -2.98
C LEU A 12 -21.80 -11.35 -3.71
N ARG A 13 -21.43 -10.10 -3.47
CA ARG A 13 -21.98 -8.97 -4.21
C ARG A 13 -21.73 -9.18 -5.72
N PRO A 14 -22.64 -8.77 -6.61
CA PRO A 14 -22.45 -8.99 -8.05
C PRO A 14 -21.28 -8.16 -8.58
N ALA A 15 -20.56 -8.71 -9.55
CA ALA A 15 -19.37 -8.08 -10.15
C ALA A 15 -19.68 -6.67 -10.70
N SER A 16 -20.85 -6.46 -11.31
CA SER A 16 -21.30 -5.14 -11.79
C SER A 16 -21.41 -4.08 -10.70
N GLN A 17 -21.61 -4.48 -9.46
CA GLN A 17 -21.63 -3.58 -8.31
C GLN A 17 -20.21 -3.31 -7.80
N VAL A 18 -19.40 -4.35 -7.67
CA VAL A 18 -18.09 -4.31 -7.00
C VAL A 18 -17.00 -3.71 -7.89
N MET A 19 -17.04 -4.03 -9.20
CA MET A 19 -15.97 -3.68 -10.14
C MET A 19 -16.08 -2.25 -10.68
N ARG A 20 -16.83 -1.39 -10.03
CA ARG A 20 -16.83 0.04 -10.34
C ARG A 20 -15.54 0.68 -9.88
N LEU A 21 -14.97 1.54 -10.72
CA LEU A 21 -13.66 2.16 -10.45
C LEU A 21 -13.66 2.96 -9.14
N GLU A 22 -14.78 3.59 -8.78
CA GLU A 22 -14.95 4.31 -7.53
C GLU A 22 -14.78 3.41 -6.30
N ARG A 23 -15.23 2.16 -6.39
CA ARG A 23 -15.05 1.17 -5.33
C ARG A 23 -13.64 0.59 -5.31
N LEU A 24 -13.10 0.24 -6.48
CA LEU A 24 -11.73 -0.26 -6.60
C LEU A 24 -10.69 0.80 -6.22
N GLY A 25 -11.00 2.07 -6.53
CA GLY A 25 -10.17 3.21 -6.23
C GLY A 25 -10.34 3.76 -4.81
N SER A 26 -11.07 3.11 -3.92
CA SER A 26 -11.16 3.50 -2.52
C SER A 26 -9.77 3.60 -1.91
N PHE A 27 -9.47 4.74 -1.29
CA PHE A 27 -8.13 5.01 -0.75
C PHE A 27 -7.89 4.42 0.64
N HIS A 28 -8.87 3.77 1.21
CA HIS A 28 -8.70 3.07 2.47
C HIS A 28 -8.07 1.70 2.22
N GLN A 29 -6.87 1.52 2.72
CA GLN A 29 -6.23 0.21 2.71
C GLN A 29 -7.01 -0.73 3.62
N SER A 30 -7.48 -1.81 3.05
CA SER A 30 -8.09 -2.88 3.83
C SER A 30 -7.00 -3.69 4.56
N ARG A 31 -7.43 -4.43 5.60
CA ARG A 31 -6.61 -5.46 6.24
C ARG A 31 -5.95 -6.41 5.23
N LEU A 32 -6.59 -6.61 4.10
CA LEU A 32 -6.15 -7.51 3.02
C LEU A 32 -5.22 -6.84 2.01
N SER A 33 -4.78 -5.59 2.22
CA SER A 33 -3.81 -4.95 1.32
C SER A 33 -2.45 -5.65 1.41
N PHE A 34 -1.74 -5.70 0.29
CA PHE A 34 -0.43 -6.37 0.20
C PHE A 34 0.57 -5.85 1.24
N MET A 35 0.57 -4.54 1.51
CA MET A 35 1.46 -3.95 2.48
C MET A 35 1.06 -4.33 3.92
N ARG A 36 -0.21 -4.22 4.26
CA ARG A 36 -0.67 -4.55 5.63
C ARG A 36 -0.51 -6.02 5.96
N THR A 37 -0.73 -6.91 4.99
CA THR A 37 -0.49 -8.35 5.18
C THR A 37 0.98 -8.64 5.44
N LEU A 38 1.88 -7.98 4.71
CA LEU A 38 3.31 -8.10 4.96
C LEU A 38 3.69 -7.58 6.36
N VAL A 39 3.25 -6.37 6.71
CA VAL A 39 3.61 -5.75 8.01
C VAL A 39 3.11 -6.58 9.17
N ARG A 40 1.86 -7.07 9.13
CA ARG A 40 1.35 -7.98 10.17
C ARG A 40 2.18 -9.24 10.29
N ARG A 41 2.55 -9.82 9.15
CA ARG A 41 3.41 -11.00 9.14
C ARG A 41 4.76 -10.72 9.79
N MET A 42 5.40 -9.63 9.44
CA MET A 42 6.66 -9.20 10.05
C MET A 42 6.55 -9.07 11.57
N VAL A 43 5.43 -8.50 12.06
CA VAL A 43 5.18 -8.35 13.50
C VAL A 43 4.91 -9.70 14.17
N ILE A 44 4.01 -10.53 13.63
CA ILE A 44 3.64 -11.83 14.19
C ILE A 44 4.84 -12.78 14.23
N GLU A 45 5.65 -12.78 13.18
CA GLU A 45 6.83 -13.63 13.05
C GLU A 45 8.08 -13.02 13.72
N ASN A 46 7.95 -11.82 14.30
CA ASN A 46 9.00 -11.08 14.99
C ASN A 46 10.27 -10.90 14.15
N TRP A 47 10.12 -10.41 12.93
CA TRP A 47 11.28 -10.11 12.09
C TRP A 47 12.17 -9.06 12.75
N GLN A 48 13.47 -9.29 12.72
CA GLN A 48 14.46 -8.37 13.29
C GLN A 48 15.16 -7.62 12.16
N ILE A 49 15.23 -6.30 12.27
CA ILE A 49 15.90 -5.45 11.29
C ILE A 49 17.01 -4.67 12.01
N THR A 50 18.23 -4.86 11.54
CA THR A 50 19.43 -4.15 12.04
C THR A 50 20.09 -3.39 10.90
N SER A 51 20.90 -2.39 11.23
CA SER A 51 21.65 -1.62 10.25
C SER A 51 23.17 -1.80 10.48
N PRO A 52 23.78 -2.89 9.98
CA PRO A 52 25.20 -3.14 10.17
C PRO A 52 26.12 -2.14 9.43
N VAL A 53 25.60 -1.50 8.38
CA VAL A 53 26.33 -0.45 7.65
C VAL A 53 25.39 0.75 7.46
N PHE A 54 25.84 1.88 7.99
CA PHE A 54 25.21 3.18 7.76
C PHE A 54 26.33 4.20 7.52
N ASP A 55 26.87 4.14 6.31
CA ASP A 55 28.04 4.93 5.90
C ASP A 55 27.60 5.98 4.87
N LEU A 56 27.19 7.12 5.40
CA LEU A 56 26.80 8.30 4.64
C LEU A 56 27.72 9.47 4.98
N ASP A 57 28.08 10.24 3.97
CA ASP A 57 28.79 11.51 4.15
C ASP A 57 27.86 12.61 4.71
N ASP A 58 28.40 13.79 4.96
CA ASP A 58 27.69 14.96 5.49
C ASP A 58 26.56 15.47 4.55
N GLN A 59 26.56 15.04 3.30
CA GLN A 59 25.52 15.33 2.30
C GLN A 59 24.50 14.18 2.17
N GLY A 60 24.69 13.10 2.92
CA GLY A 60 23.82 11.93 2.91
C GLY A 60 24.04 10.98 1.72
N TYR A 61 25.21 11.04 1.08
CA TYR A 61 25.60 10.10 0.02
C TYR A 61 26.45 8.97 0.60
N GLY A 62 26.29 7.76 0.05
CA GLY A 62 27.05 6.63 0.53
C GLY A 62 26.31 5.31 0.44
N THR A 63 26.53 4.44 1.43
CA THR A 63 25.96 3.09 1.44
C THR A 63 25.33 2.77 2.78
N VAL A 64 24.14 2.18 2.69
CA VAL A 64 23.43 1.65 3.86
C VAL A 64 23.07 0.19 3.59
N VAL A 65 23.26 -0.65 4.59
CA VAL A 65 22.83 -2.05 4.56
C VAL A 65 21.97 -2.31 5.79
N TYR A 66 20.76 -2.76 5.55
CA TYR A 66 19.92 -3.34 6.59
C TYR A 66 19.98 -4.86 6.46
N GLN A 67 20.22 -5.53 7.57
CA GLN A 67 20.08 -6.98 7.68
C GLN A 67 18.75 -7.30 8.30
N VAL A 68 18.05 -8.25 7.71
CA VAL A 68 16.71 -8.67 8.08
C VAL A 68 16.75 -10.15 8.42
N GLU A 69 16.45 -10.46 9.67
CA GLU A 69 16.25 -11.83 10.11
C GLU A 69 14.74 -12.12 10.11
N ALA A 70 14.29 -12.81 9.07
CA ALA A 70 12.92 -13.26 8.92
C ALA A 70 12.77 -14.69 9.48
N ARG A 71 11.57 -15.24 9.43
CA ARG A 71 11.28 -16.55 10.01
C ARG A 71 12.09 -17.69 9.37
N PHE A 72 12.28 -17.66 8.04
CA PHE A 72 12.88 -18.74 7.28
C PHE A 72 14.22 -18.37 6.64
N GLY A 73 14.62 -17.12 6.73
CA GLY A 73 15.86 -16.69 6.09
C GLY A 73 16.41 -15.35 6.60
N ILE A 74 17.63 -15.09 6.18
CA ILE A 74 18.29 -13.80 6.37
C ILE A 74 18.35 -13.11 5.03
N PHE A 75 18.07 -11.81 5.03
CA PHE A 75 18.11 -10.99 3.84
C PHE A 75 18.89 -9.71 4.13
N SER A 76 19.46 -9.11 3.10
CA SER A 76 20.10 -7.80 3.16
C SER A 76 19.43 -6.84 2.19
N TYR A 77 19.01 -5.70 2.70
CA TYR A 77 18.53 -4.60 1.87
C TYR A 77 19.63 -3.56 1.77
N VAL A 78 20.21 -3.45 0.57
CA VAL A 78 21.36 -2.60 0.27
C VAL A 78 20.91 -1.37 -0.47
N LEU A 79 21.31 -0.19 0.01
CA LEU A 79 21.02 1.09 -0.62
C LEU A 79 22.31 1.82 -0.95
N PHE A 80 22.33 2.43 -2.13
CA PHE A 80 23.36 3.36 -2.55
C PHE A 80 22.73 4.72 -2.78
N SER A 81 23.14 5.70 -1.99
CA SER A 81 22.72 7.09 -2.14
C SER A 81 23.75 7.83 -2.99
N HIS A 82 23.28 8.50 -4.04
CA HIS A 82 24.12 9.13 -5.04
C HIS A 82 23.88 10.64 -5.08
N TYR A 83 24.94 11.37 -5.43
CA TYR A 83 24.77 12.76 -5.84
C TYR A 83 24.00 12.82 -7.17
N LEU A 84 22.95 13.60 -7.18
CA LEU A 84 22.21 13.92 -8.39
C LEU A 84 22.18 15.43 -8.55
N ASP A 85 22.73 15.90 -9.68
CA ASP A 85 22.73 17.33 -10.01
C ASP A 85 21.28 17.86 -9.96
N PRO A 86 21.03 18.93 -9.20
CA PRO A 86 19.71 19.55 -9.12
C PRO A 86 19.10 19.90 -10.48
N ASP A 87 19.92 20.31 -11.45
CA ASP A 87 19.46 20.62 -12.81
C ASP A 87 19.05 19.37 -13.63
N SER A 88 19.51 18.18 -13.19
CA SER A 88 19.12 16.90 -13.76
C SER A 88 17.83 16.33 -13.15
N ARG A 89 17.32 16.93 -12.08
CA ARG A 89 16.09 16.51 -11.44
C ARG A 89 14.90 16.89 -12.32
N ASN A 90 14.09 15.92 -12.64
CA ASN A 90 12.83 16.15 -13.32
C ASN A 90 11.74 15.26 -12.69
N ASP A 91 10.50 15.77 -12.70
CA ASP A 91 9.34 15.04 -12.19
C ASP A 91 8.78 14.02 -13.20
N ARG A 92 9.50 13.76 -14.29
CA ARG A 92 9.06 12.81 -15.30
C ARG A 92 9.29 11.38 -14.85
N VAL A 93 8.37 10.52 -15.25
CA VAL A 93 8.32 9.08 -14.92
C VAL A 93 9.58 8.32 -15.37
N ILE A 94 10.31 8.82 -16.38
CA ILE A 94 11.54 8.21 -16.89
C ILE A 94 12.70 9.17 -16.60
N ALA A 95 13.29 9.02 -15.42
CA ALA A 95 14.56 9.67 -15.12
C ALA A 95 15.72 8.76 -15.58
N ASN A 96 16.74 9.39 -16.13
CA ASN A 96 17.97 8.68 -16.49
C ASN A 96 18.96 8.58 -15.33
N GLN A 97 18.68 9.28 -14.23
CA GLN A 97 19.51 9.35 -13.04
C GLN A 97 18.66 9.22 -11.78
N TRP A 98 19.25 8.71 -10.71
CA TRP A 98 18.56 8.34 -9.48
C TRP A 98 19.31 8.84 -8.26
N ASP A 99 18.58 9.33 -7.26
CA ASP A 99 19.13 9.63 -5.93
C ASP A 99 19.50 8.36 -5.17
N LEU A 100 18.68 7.32 -5.36
CA LEU A 100 18.91 6.02 -4.72
C LEU A 100 18.82 4.89 -5.75
N THR A 101 19.69 3.90 -5.55
CA THR A 101 19.58 2.57 -6.16
C THR A 101 19.64 1.53 -5.07
N MET A 102 18.80 0.50 -5.16
CA MET A 102 18.58 -0.43 -4.06
C MET A 102 18.47 -1.87 -4.55
N ALA A 103 18.89 -2.80 -3.70
CA ALA A 103 18.76 -4.23 -3.94
C ALA A 103 18.32 -4.96 -2.66
N LEU A 104 17.32 -5.83 -2.77
CA LEU A 104 17.02 -6.84 -1.77
C LEU A 104 17.75 -8.12 -2.15
N CYS A 105 18.61 -8.60 -1.27
CA CYS A 105 19.48 -9.76 -1.51
C CYS A 105 19.20 -10.88 -0.51
N GLU A 106 19.31 -12.12 -0.96
CA GLU A 106 19.34 -13.31 -0.09
C GLU A 106 20.64 -13.33 0.72
N GLY A 107 20.52 -13.63 2.00
CA GLY A 107 21.64 -13.78 2.93
C GLY A 107 22.28 -12.47 3.37
N THR A 108 23.40 -12.60 4.05
CA THR A 108 24.25 -11.48 4.48
C THR A 108 25.17 -11.06 3.33
N VAL A 109 25.31 -9.75 3.12
CA VAL A 109 26.18 -9.18 2.10
C VAL A 109 27.54 -8.92 2.73
N ASP A 110 28.59 -9.54 2.19
CA ASP A 110 29.99 -9.28 2.55
C ASP A 110 30.59 -8.07 1.78
N ALA A 111 31.82 -7.72 2.11
CA ALA A 111 32.50 -6.56 1.51
C ALA A 111 32.71 -6.70 -0.01
N ASP A 112 33.03 -7.90 -0.49
CA ASP A 112 33.27 -8.15 -1.91
C ASP A 112 31.93 -8.06 -2.69
N GLN A 113 30.89 -8.64 -2.17
CA GLN A 113 29.57 -8.52 -2.76
C GLN A 113 29.05 -7.08 -2.73
N LEU A 114 29.28 -6.36 -1.64
CA LEU A 114 28.89 -4.96 -1.54
C LEU A 114 29.62 -4.11 -2.60
N ALA A 115 30.90 -4.33 -2.82
CA ALA A 115 31.66 -3.67 -3.87
C ALA A 115 31.14 -4.01 -5.27
N PHE A 116 30.79 -5.27 -5.50
CA PHE A 116 30.15 -5.73 -6.75
C PHE A 116 28.79 -5.04 -6.97
N LEU A 117 27.92 -5.03 -5.98
CA LEU A 117 26.61 -4.41 -6.05
C LEU A 117 26.71 -2.90 -6.30
N ARG A 118 27.62 -2.21 -5.61
CA ARG A 118 27.88 -0.77 -5.78
C ARG A 118 28.17 -0.39 -7.24
N THR A 119 28.86 -1.27 -7.98
CA THR A 119 29.20 -1.03 -9.38
C THR A 119 28.07 -1.39 -10.33
N ASN A 120 27.30 -2.42 -10.03
CA ASN A 120 26.38 -3.05 -10.96
C ASN A 120 24.92 -2.61 -10.77
N VAL A 121 24.45 -2.40 -9.52
CA VAL A 121 23.07 -2.00 -9.26
C VAL A 121 22.69 -0.67 -9.92
N PRO A 122 23.52 0.40 -9.86
CA PRO A 122 23.20 1.65 -10.55
C PRO A 122 23.13 1.54 -12.09
N LYS A 123 23.85 0.58 -12.66
CA LYS A 123 23.92 0.37 -14.11
C LYS A 123 22.88 -0.63 -14.61
N GLN A 124 22.18 -1.28 -13.72
CA GLN A 124 21.19 -2.28 -14.03
C GLN A 124 20.06 -1.71 -14.88
N GLU A 125 19.91 -2.22 -16.08
CA GLU A 125 18.84 -1.84 -17.01
C GLU A 125 17.71 -2.88 -17.05
N ALA A 126 18.03 -4.15 -16.83
CA ALA A 126 17.07 -5.25 -16.89
C ALA A 126 17.55 -6.48 -16.12
N GLY A 127 16.62 -7.17 -15.43
CA GLY A 127 16.86 -8.44 -14.77
C GLY A 127 17.74 -8.36 -13.52
N ARG A 128 18.21 -9.48 -13.07
CA ARG A 128 19.05 -9.60 -11.88
C ARG A 128 20.50 -9.24 -12.14
N VAL A 129 21.09 -8.56 -11.18
CA VAL A 129 22.53 -8.30 -11.16
C VAL A 129 23.30 -9.57 -10.76
N ASP A 130 22.78 -10.30 -9.82
CA ASP A 130 23.34 -11.50 -9.19
C ASP A 130 22.20 -12.48 -8.87
N SER A 131 22.50 -13.77 -8.76
CA SER A 131 21.50 -14.81 -8.42
C SER A 131 20.88 -14.63 -7.03
N ARG A 132 21.56 -13.92 -6.13
CA ARG A 132 21.08 -13.61 -4.78
C ARG A 132 20.21 -12.36 -4.72
N VAL A 133 20.19 -11.53 -5.76
CA VAL A 133 19.35 -10.33 -5.80
C VAL A 133 17.91 -10.73 -6.11
N LEU A 134 17.01 -10.44 -5.18
CA LEU A 134 15.58 -10.73 -5.29
C LEU A 134 14.83 -9.61 -6.00
N VAL A 135 15.04 -8.37 -5.54
CA VAL A 135 14.38 -7.17 -6.07
C VAL A 135 15.41 -6.07 -6.26
N LEU A 136 15.26 -5.33 -7.32
CA LEU A 136 15.97 -4.09 -7.59
C LEU A 136 14.96 -2.94 -7.61
N SER A 137 15.35 -1.81 -7.05
CA SER A 137 14.54 -0.61 -7.09
C SER A 137 15.39 0.66 -7.22
N ARG A 138 14.74 1.75 -7.60
CA ARG A 138 15.34 3.06 -7.76
C ARG A 138 14.38 4.11 -7.22
N ALA A 139 14.91 5.19 -6.67
CA ALA A 139 14.08 6.25 -6.14
C ALA A 139 14.73 7.62 -6.30
N ASN A 140 13.86 8.64 -6.36
CA ASN A 140 14.28 10.04 -6.34
C ASN A 140 13.65 10.76 -5.15
N ARG A 141 14.39 11.70 -4.58
CA ARG A 141 13.90 12.58 -3.52
C ARG A 141 12.76 13.44 -4.04
N SER A 142 11.76 13.67 -3.20
CA SER A 142 10.84 14.79 -3.37
C SER A 142 11.59 16.09 -3.14
N GLY A 143 11.84 16.83 -4.22
CA GLY A 143 12.79 17.97 -4.17
C GLY A 143 12.47 19.01 -3.11
N ARG A 144 11.19 19.35 -2.89
CA ARG A 144 10.79 20.35 -1.89
C ARG A 144 10.56 19.75 -0.51
N THR A 145 9.80 18.66 -0.44
CA THR A 145 9.35 18.10 0.85
C THR A 145 10.50 17.51 1.63
N PHE A 146 11.45 16.84 0.96
CA PHE A 146 12.62 16.28 1.64
C PHE A 146 13.48 17.36 2.31
N GLU A 147 13.86 18.39 1.55
CA GLU A 147 14.67 19.49 2.08
C GLU A 147 13.93 20.27 3.17
N TYR A 148 12.63 20.51 2.99
CA TYR A 148 11.82 21.16 4.00
C TYR A 148 11.84 20.39 5.33
N VAL A 149 11.67 19.06 5.29
CA VAL A 149 11.69 18.24 6.51
C VAL A 149 13.06 18.30 7.18
N VAL A 150 14.15 18.18 6.40
CA VAL A 150 15.51 18.26 6.93
C VAL A 150 15.78 19.64 7.55
N ASP A 151 15.36 20.73 6.92
CA ASP A 151 15.56 22.08 7.41
C ASP A 151 14.79 22.34 8.72
N GLU A 152 13.53 21.91 8.82
CA GLU A 152 12.75 22.05 10.06
C GLU A 152 13.41 21.28 11.21
N LEU A 153 13.78 20.02 10.96
CA LEU A 153 14.45 19.22 11.98
C LEU A 153 15.80 19.83 12.41
N ALA A 154 16.61 20.33 11.48
CA ALA A 154 17.86 21.02 11.76
C ALA A 154 17.64 22.31 12.57
N GLU A 155 16.51 22.98 12.38
CA GLU A 155 16.11 24.15 13.14
C GLU A 155 15.51 23.82 14.52
N GLY A 156 15.46 22.55 14.90
CA GLY A 156 14.90 22.10 16.18
C GLY A 156 13.38 22.14 16.24
N ARG A 157 12.71 22.09 15.08
CA ARG A 157 11.25 22.09 14.96
C ARG A 157 10.77 20.81 14.27
N GLN A 158 9.55 20.43 14.55
CA GLN A 158 8.88 19.39 13.78
C GLN A 158 8.27 20.00 12.50
N PRO A 159 8.32 19.29 11.36
CA PRO A 159 7.71 19.77 10.14
C PRO A 159 6.18 19.81 10.26
N CYS A 160 5.56 20.78 9.57
CA CYS A 160 4.10 20.92 9.55
C CYS A 160 3.46 19.77 8.75
N ILE A 161 2.47 19.12 9.34
CA ILE A 161 1.74 18.01 8.73
C ILE A 161 1.07 18.42 7.43
N ASP A 162 0.49 19.63 7.37
CA ASP A 162 -0.20 20.12 6.16
C ASP A 162 0.78 20.22 4.97
N VAL A 163 2.01 20.69 5.22
CA VAL A 163 3.05 20.77 4.17
C VAL A 163 3.52 19.38 3.72
N ILE A 164 3.65 18.45 4.66
CA ILE A 164 3.97 17.05 4.31
C ILE A 164 2.85 16.44 3.48
N ALA A 165 1.60 16.64 3.88
CA ALA A 165 0.43 16.02 3.27
C ALA A 165 0.17 16.49 1.83
N GLU A 166 0.65 17.67 1.43
CA GLU A 166 0.59 18.12 0.03
C GLU A 166 1.26 17.12 -0.94
N VAL A 167 2.32 16.44 -0.50
CA VAL A 167 3.09 15.47 -1.29
C VAL A 167 2.97 14.05 -0.70
N GLY A 168 3.00 13.91 0.62
CA GLY A 168 2.82 12.66 1.36
C GLY A 168 4.02 11.71 1.34
N TYR A 169 5.19 12.11 0.82
CA TYR A 169 6.38 11.26 0.77
C TYR A 169 7.69 12.06 0.70
N LEU A 170 8.78 11.46 1.16
CA LEU A 170 10.14 11.99 1.02
C LEU A 170 10.86 11.44 -0.20
N TYR A 171 10.53 10.23 -0.61
CA TYR A 171 11.07 9.56 -1.79
C TYR A 171 9.97 8.99 -2.67
N ARG A 172 10.21 9.05 -3.99
CA ARG A 172 9.35 8.46 -5.01
C ARG A 172 10.11 7.35 -5.72
N THR A 173 9.57 6.13 -5.69
CA THR A 173 10.18 4.97 -6.35
C THR A 173 9.52 4.69 -7.69
N THR A 174 10.30 4.20 -8.64
CA THR A 174 9.82 3.92 -10.00
C THR A 174 9.91 2.46 -10.41
N ALA A 175 10.49 1.60 -9.59
CA ALA A 175 10.92 0.31 -10.10
C ALA A 175 10.83 -0.86 -9.12
N ALA A 176 10.10 -0.72 -8.03
CA ALA A 176 9.97 -1.82 -7.07
C ALA A 176 8.97 -2.91 -7.51
N TYR A 177 8.46 -2.88 -8.72
CA TYR A 177 7.32 -3.70 -9.11
C TYR A 177 7.58 -4.53 -10.32
N GLY A 178 7.33 -5.70 -10.10
CA GLY A 178 7.40 -6.83 -10.93
C GLY A 178 6.75 -6.84 -12.29
N SER A 179 6.72 -5.82 -13.06
CA SER A 179 6.10 -5.92 -14.38
C SER A 179 6.98 -5.51 -15.54
N GLY A 180 8.21 -5.13 -15.29
CA GLY A 180 9.08 -4.63 -16.33
C GLY A 180 10.40 -5.34 -16.41
N LYS A 181 11.21 -4.90 -17.33
CA LYS A 181 12.61 -5.31 -17.44
C LYS A 181 13.47 -4.75 -16.31
N LEU A 182 12.96 -3.80 -15.54
CA LEU A 182 13.65 -3.13 -14.46
C LEU A 182 13.04 -3.55 -13.12
N GLY A 183 13.86 -3.97 -12.18
CA GLY A 183 13.50 -4.17 -10.81
C GLY A 183 12.54 -5.31 -10.54
N MET A 184 12.39 -6.25 -11.42
CA MET A 184 11.54 -7.40 -11.18
C MET A 184 12.13 -8.34 -10.16
N ALA A 185 11.35 -8.66 -9.14
CA ALA A 185 11.46 -9.95 -8.54
C ALA A 185 11.08 -11.02 -9.58
N ASP A 186 11.84 -12.06 -9.65
CA ASP A 186 11.41 -13.27 -10.32
C ASP A 186 10.44 -13.97 -9.36
N TRP A 187 9.16 -13.68 -9.51
CA TRP A 187 8.09 -14.11 -8.63
C TRP A 187 8.14 -15.57 -8.27
N GLU A 188 8.23 -16.42 -9.26
CA GLU A 188 8.14 -17.85 -9.04
C GLU A 188 9.35 -18.38 -8.29
N LYS A 189 10.53 -17.87 -8.61
CA LYS A 189 11.76 -18.25 -7.88
C LYS A 189 11.77 -17.69 -6.47
N VAL A 190 11.31 -16.45 -6.30
CA VAL A 190 11.23 -15.84 -4.96
C VAL A 190 10.24 -16.61 -4.10
N ARG A 191 9.03 -16.86 -4.59
CA ARG A 191 8.00 -17.59 -3.86
C ARG A 191 8.40 -19.00 -3.43
N THR A 192 9.00 -19.75 -4.35
CA THR A 192 9.36 -21.16 -4.07
C THR A 192 10.59 -21.28 -3.19
N LYS A 193 11.54 -20.37 -3.30
CA LYS A 193 12.79 -20.44 -2.52
C LYS A 193 12.71 -19.71 -1.18
N HIS A 194 11.89 -18.69 -1.07
CA HIS A 194 11.83 -17.79 0.09
C HIS A 194 10.41 -17.73 0.63
N PRO A 195 10.02 -18.65 1.54
CA PRO A 195 8.67 -18.64 2.12
C PRO A 195 8.30 -17.33 2.79
N ASP A 196 9.27 -16.54 3.25
CA ASP A 196 9.06 -15.20 3.81
C ASP A 196 8.45 -14.23 2.79
N PHE A 197 8.71 -14.42 1.51
CA PHE A 197 8.17 -13.64 0.39
C PHE A 197 7.24 -14.45 -0.51
N ALA A 198 6.62 -15.52 0.03
CA ALA A 198 5.75 -16.39 -0.77
C ALA A 198 4.45 -15.71 -1.23
N ARG A 199 4.01 -14.65 -0.54
CA ARG A 199 2.80 -13.91 -0.91
C ARG A 199 3.05 -12.96 -2.07
N PRO A 200 2.02 -12.66 -2.88
CA PRO A 200 2.14 -11.71 -3.98
C PRO A 200 2.71 -10.37 -3.50
N PHE A 201 3.65 -9.85 -4.26
CA PHE A 201 4.31 -8.56 -4.03
C PHE A 201 4.99 -8.37 -2.66
N ALA A 202 5.16 -9.43 -1.87
CA ALA A 202 5.73 -9.31 -0.53
C ALA A 202 7.16 -8.74 -0.55
N ALA A 203 8.00 -9.19 -1.49
CA ALA A 203 9.37 -8.69 -1.60
C ALA A 203 9.41 -7.21 -2.05
N GLU A 204 8.53 -6.82 -2.97
CA GLU A 204 8.40 -5.43 -3.43
C GLU A 204 7.82 -4.53 -2.35
N MET A 205 6.80 -4.98 -1.65
CA MET A 205 6.24 -4.24 -0.51
C MET A 205 7.30 -4.07 0.59
N PHE A 206 8.12 -5.10 0.81
CA PHE A 206 9.23 -5.00 1.75
C PHE A 206 10.25 -3.94 1.32
N THR A 207 10.59 -3.84 0.03
CA THR A 207 11.49 -2.78 -0.43
C THR A 207 10.89 -1.39 -0.24
N CYS A 208 9.59 -1.22 -0.41
CA CYS A 208 8.91 0.04 -0.12
C CYS A 208 8.91 0.38 1.36
N PHE A 209 8.66 -0.61 2.20
CA PHE A 209 8.73 -0.48 3.64
C PHE A 209 10.11 0.00 4.09
N MET A 210 11.17 -0.65 3.59
CA MET A 210 12.55 -0.29 3.92
C MET A 210 12.95 1.06 3.36
N LEU A 211 12.52 1.42 2.15
CA LEU A 211 12.77 2.73 1.57
C LEU A 211 12.12 3.85 2.40
N ARG A 212 10.88 3.64 2.86
CA ARG A 212 10.23 4.58 3.76
C ARG A 212 11.04 4.76 5.04
N HIS A 213 11.43 3.66 5.68
CA HIS A 213 12.24 3.69 6.89
C HIS A 213 13.55 4.47 6.67
N PHE A 214 14.29 4.12 5.61
CA PHE A 214 15.52 4.81 5.23
C PHE A 214 15.30 6.31 4.98
N SER A 215 14.23 6.69 4.29
CA SER A 215 13.97 8.09 3.93
C SER A 215 13.85 8.99 5.16
N MET A 216 13.18 8.51 6.20
CA MET A 216 13.04 9.22 7.47
C MET A 216 14.36 9.23 8.25
N GLN A 217 15.05 8.08 8.31
CA GLN A 217 16.34 7.99 8.97
C GLN A 217 17.42 8.89 8.31
N GLN A 218 17.41 9.01 6.98
CA GLN A 218 18.30 9.91 6.26
C GLN A 218 17.95 11.39 6.54
N ALA A 219 16.68 11.73 6.66
CA ALA A 219 16.28 13.09 7.03
C ALA A 219 16.78 13.46 8.45
N ASP A 220 16.60 12.57 9.41
CA ASP A 220 17.12 12.73 10.78
C ASP A 220 18.65 12.87 10.78
N TYR A 221 19.35 12.01 10.03
CA TYR A 221 20.79 12.04 9.88
C TYR A 221 21.28 13.39 9.32
N LEU A 222 20.71 13.85 8.21
CA LEU A 222 21.11 15.11 7.59
C LEU A 222 20.80 16.32 8.46
N ALA A 223 19.70 16.33 9.18
CA ALA A 223 19.39 17.38 10.14
C ALA A 223 20.45 17.45 11.24
N ALA A 224 20.85 16.30 11.78
CA ALA A 224 21.89 16.20 12.78
C ALA A 224 23.29 16.63 12.24
N GLN A 225 23.59 16.33 10.97
CA GLN A 225 24.84 16.81 10.34
C GLN A 225 24.83 18.34 10.17
N ARG A 226 23.68 18.93 9.76
CA ARG A 226 23.55 20.39 9.57
C ARG A 226 23.60 21.19 10.87
N ALA A 227 23.03 20.65 11.94
CA ALA A 227 22.91 21.34 13.23
C ALA A 227 23.01 20.38 14.42
N PRO A 228 24.22 19.84 14.73
CA PRO A 228 24.39 18.77 15.72
C PRO A 228 23.85 19.08 17.12
N GLU A 229 23.87 20.36 17.53
CA GLU A 229 23.41 20.77 18.87
C GLU A 229 21.94 21.16 18.93
N LYS A 230 21.29 21.33 17.78
CA LYS A 230 19.93 21.89 17.69
C LYS A 230 18.91 20.94 17.08
N ALA A 231 19.38 20.06 16.19
CA ALA A 231 18.53 19.16 15.45
C ALA A 231 17.70 18.26 16.37
N VAL A 232 16.45 18.01 15.96
CA VAL A 232 15.55 17.08 16.61
C VAL A 232 15.24 15.91 15.67
N ILE A 233 14.83 14.78 16.25
CA ILE A 233 14.41 13.60 15.52
C ILE A 233 12.95 13.80 15.07
N LEU A 234 12.61 13.29 13.90
CA LEU A 234 11.25 13.31 13.39
C LEU A 234 10.30 12.59 14.34
N ASP A 235 9.21 13.25 14.72
CA ASP A 235 8.22 12.75 15.67
C ASP A 235 7.45 11.57 15.07
N GLU A 236 7.15 10.55 15.90
CA GLU A 236 6.39 9.37 15.51
C GLU A 236 4.99 9.73 14.99
N ASP A 237 4.34 10.74 15.57
CA ASP A 237 3.04 11.20 15.10
C ASP A 237 3.10 11.82 13.70
N ILE A 238 4.24 12.35 13.31
CA ILE A 238 4.44 12.92 11.97
C ILE A 238 4.85 11.84 10.97
N LYS A 239 5.62 10.84 11.41
CA LYS A 239 6.07 9.73 10.55
C LYS A 239 4.91 9.04 9.84
N ARG A 240 3.72 8.97 10.48
CA ARG A 240 2.53 8.36 9.89
C ARG A 240 2.01 9.08 8.63
N TYR A 241 2.36 10.35 8.43
CA TYR A 241 1.99 11.14 7.24
C TYR A 241 2.99 11.00 6.10
N ILE A 242 4.08 10.27 6.30
CA ILE A 242 5.12 10.07 5.30
C ILE A 242 5.01 8.66 4.73
N GLY A 243 4.57 8.56 3.50
CA GLY A 243 4.51 7.33 2.71
C GLY A 243 5.70 7.18 1.77
N ILE A 244 5.52 6.39 0.74
CA ILE A 244 6.41 6.29 -0.41
C ILE A 244 5.63 6.71 -1.66
N GLY A 245 6.14 7.70 -2.36
CA GLY A 245 5.61 8.11 -3.65
C GLY A 245 5.90 7.05 -4.71
N ASN A 246 4.99 6.94 -5.66
CA ASN A 246 5.12 5.96 -6.71
C ASN A 246 4.67 6.51 -8.05
N SER A 247 5.62 6.64 -8.96
CA SER A 247 5.36 7.11 -10.30
C SER A 247 4.75 6.06 -11.23
N THR A 248 4.77 4.80 -10.85
CA THR A 248 4.20 3.70 -11.64
C THR A 248 2.87 3.20 -11.07
N GLY A 249 2.33 3.91 -10.08
CA GLY A 249 1.06 3.57 -9.46
C GLY A 249 1.11 2.28 -8.66
N LEU A 250 1.73 2.31 -7.48
CA LEU A 250 1.44 1.31 -6.45
C LEU A 250 0.04 1.38 -5.91
N GLY A 251 -0.77 2.23 -6.50
CA GLY A 251 -2.18 2.12 -6.30
C GLY A 251 -2.63 0.72 -6.63
N MET A 252 -3.38 0.12 -5.74
CA MET A 252 -3.87 -1.22 -5.99
C MET A 252 -4.56 -1.36 -7.35
N ALA A 253 -5.35 -0.37 -7.77
CA ALA A 253 -6.08 -0.45 -9.02
C ALA A 253 -5.18 -0.51 -10.26
N PRO A 254 -4.24 0.42 -10.50
CA PRO A 254 -3.34 0.33 -11.66
C PRO A 254 -2.48 -0.93 -11.65
N PHE A 255 -2.07 -1.34 -10.48
CA PHE A 255 -1.23 -2.51 -10.31
C PHE A 255 -1.99 -3.81 -10.62
N LEU A 256 -3.20 -3.93 -10.10
CA LEU A 256 -4.07 -5.08 -10.31
C LEU A 256 -4.53 -5.20 -11.77
N ILE A 257 -4.70 -4.08 -12.48
CA ILE A 257 -5.07 -4.09 -13.91
C ILE A 257 -4.02 -4.81 -14.76
N ASN A 258 -2.75 -4.67 -14.42
CA ASN A 258 -1.67 -5.40 -15.10
C ASN A 258 -1.62 -6.89 -14.76
N HIS A 259 -2.35 -7.31 -13.74
CA HIS A 259 -2.37 -8.68 -13.25
C HIS A 259 -3.83 -9.13 -13.01
N PRO A 260 -4.58 -9.46 -14.06
CA PRO A 260 -6.01 -9.77 -13.96
C PRO A 260 -6.34 -10.88 -12.97
N MET A 261 -5.49 -11.87 -12.86
CA MET A 261 -5.64 -12.94 -11.87
C MET A 261 -5.58 -12.42 -10.44
N LEU A 262 -4.68 -11.46 -10.16
CA LEU A 262 -4.60 -10.83 -8.83
C LEU A 262 -5.83 -9.99 -8.52
N ILE A 263 -6.39 -9.28 -9.51
CA ILE A 263 -7.66 -8.57 -9.34
C ILE A 263 -8.74 -9.56 -8.91
N ASN A 264 -8.90 -10.67 -9.64
CA ASN A 264 -9.92 -11.65 -9.32
C ASN A 264 -9.76 -12.21 -7.92
N GLN A 265 -8.56 -12.67 -7.59
CA GLN A 265 -8.31 -13.28 -6.27
C GLN A 265 -8.44 -12.27 -5.13
N TRP A 266 -7.97 -11.04 -5.33
CA TRP A 266 -8.08 -10.02 -4.31
C TRP A 266 -9.54 -9.61 -4.08
N ILE A 267 -10.31 -9.43 -5.14
CA ILE A 267 -11.73 -9.09 -5.03
C ILE A 267 -12.50 -10.26 -4.41
N GLU A 268 -12.28 -11.49 -4.88
CA GLU A 268 -12.92 -12.68 -4.32
C GLU A 268 -12.60 -12.82 -2.81
N MET A 269 -11.35 -12.64 -2.43
CA MET A 269 -10.93 -12.65 -1.03
C MET A 269 -11.65 -11.57 -0.21
N ARG A 270 -11.75 -10.35 -0.71
CA ARG A 270 -12.43 -9.25 -0.04
C ARG A 270 -13.92 -9.50 0.11
N GLU A 271 -14.58 -9.94 -0.95
CA GLU A 271 -16.02 -10.25 -0.92
C GLU A 271 -16.31 -11.46 -0.02
N THR A 272 -15.44 -12.46 -0.05
CA THR A 272 -15.54 -13.62 0.86
C THR A 272 -15.36 -13.21 2.30
N ALA A 273 -14.39 -12.33 2.59
CA ALA A 273 -14.18 -11.79 3.93
C ALA A 273 -15.42 -11.05 4.44
N LEU A 274 -16.00 -10.17 3.62
CA LEU A 274 -17.21 -9.45 3.97
C LEU A 274 -18.39 -10.41 4.21
N ALA A 275 -18.57 -11.38 3.33
CA ALA A 275 -19.64 -12.39 3.48
C ALA A 275 -19.49 -13.22 4.77
N ARG A 276 -18.27 -13.62 5.13
CA ARG A 276 -17.98 -14.31 6.39
C ARG A 276 -18.34 -13.46 7.61
N VAL A 277 -17.97 -12.18 7.59
CA VAL A 277 -18.24 -11.25 8.69
C VAL A 277 -19.74 -11.00 8.84
N VAL A 278 -20.46 -10.80 7.74
CA VAL A 278 -21.92 -10.63 7.76
C VAL A 278 -22.60 -11.91 8.29
N LEU A 279 -22.17 -13.08 7.82
CA LEU A 279 -22.71 -14.36 8.28
C LEU A 279 -22.46 -14.60 9.78
N ALA A 280 -21.27 -14.25 10.28
CA ALA A 280 -20.95 -14.39 11.70
C ALA A 280 -21.82 -13.52 12.60
N SER A 281 -22.34 -12.41 12.08
CA SER A 281 -23.21 -11.49 12.81
C SER A 281 -24.67 -11.90 12.87
N GLU A 282 -25.13 -12.93 12.15
CA GLU A 282 -26.54 -13.37 12.13
C GLU A 282 -27.06 -13.80 13.51
N SER A 283 -26.19 -14.21 14.43
CA SER A 283 -26.53 -14.54 15.81
C SER A 283 -26.57 -13.34 16.76
N GLY A 284 -26.41 -12.15 16.22
CA GLY A 284 -26.25 -10.88 16.95
C GLY A 284 -24.77 -10.44 17.03
N VAL A 285 -24.59 -9.16 17.20
CA VAL A 285 -23.26 -8.54 17.35
C VAL A 285 -23.01 -8.17 18.81
N ASP A 286 -21.87 -8.60 19.32
CA ASP A 286 -21.45 -8.23 20.69
C ASP A 286 -21.27 -6.70 20.83
N GLU A 287 -21.74 -6.15 21.96
CA GLU A 287 -21.67 -4.71 22.24
C GLU A 287 -20.24 -4.17 22.14
N SER A 288 -19.26 -4.95 22.56
CA SER A 288 -17.85 -4.55 22.48
C SER A 288 -17.39 -4.31 21.04
N ILE A 289 -17.97 -5.03 20.08
CA ILE A 289 -17.67 -4.85 18.65
C ILE A 289 -18.31 -3.56 18.13
N PHE A 290 -19.50 -3.19 18.57
CA PHE A 290 -20.07 -1.88 18.25
C PHE A 290 -19.21 -0.73 18.78
N VAL A 291 -18.73 -0.86 20.01
CA VAL A 291 -17.81 0.14 20.61
C VAL A 291 -16.54 0.27 19.79
N ARG A 292 -15.96 -0.86 19.36
CA ARG A 292 -14.78 -0.88 18.49
C ARG A 292 -15.06 -0.26 17.12
N LEU A 293 -16.23 -0.55 16.54
CA LEU A 293 -16.64 0.07 15.27
C LEU A 293 -16.76 1.58 15.42
N ALA A 294 -17.48 2.05 16.45
CA ALA A 294 -17.66 3.48 16.71
C ALA A 294 -16.30 4.20 16.90
N ALA A 295 -15.39 3.59 17.66
CA ALA A 295 -14.04 4.13 17.86
C ALA A 295 -13.24 4.16 16.55
N SER A 296 -13.41 3.16 15.67
CA SER A 296 -12.74 3.11 14.36
C SER A 296 -13.32 4.16 13.41
N VAL A 297 -14.63 4.33 13.37
CA VAL A 297 -15.32 5.37 12.60
C VAL A 297 -14.83 6.76 13.05
N GLN A 298 -14.75 6.99 14.36
CA GLN A 298 -14.26 8.27 14.91
C GLN A 298 -12.82 8.57 14.46
N ARG A 299 -11.93 7.57 14.48
CA ARG A 299 -10.56 7.74 13.98
C ARG A 299 -10.51 8.10 12.49
N VAL A 300 -11.35 7.47 11.67
CA VAL A 300 -11.43 7.81 10.24
C VAL A 300 -11.97 9.22 10.03
N ILE A 301 -12.99 9.65 10.78
CA ILE A 301 -13.52 11.02 10.74
C ILE A 301 -12.42 12.04 11.06
N GLN A 302 -11.66 11.80 12.13
CA GLN A 302 -10.54 12.65 12.52
C GLN A 302 -9.49 12.68 11.43
N HIS A 303 -9.03 11.52 10.96
CA HIS A 303 -8.01 11.40 9.91
C HIS A 303 -8.41 12.14 8.62
N LEU A 304 -9.64 11.95 8.15
CA LEU A 304 -10.16 12.66 6.97
C LEU A 304 -10.28 14.19 7.18
N GLY A 305 -10.42 14.63 8.43
CA GLY A 305 -10.42 16.06 8.76
C GLY A 305 -9.03 16.68 8.79
N GLU A 306 -8.00 15.89 8.95
CA GLU A 306 -6.59 16.30 9.02
C GLU A 306 -5.86 16.18 7.67
N ILE A 307 -6.42 15.43 6.70
CA ILE A 307 -5.80 15.28 5.38
C ILE A 307 -5.95 16.55 4.56
N VAL A 308 -4.82 17.11 4.16
CA VAL A 308 -4.73 18.18 3.16
C VAL A 308 -4.25 17.57 1.84
N THR A 309 -4.94 17.87 0.75
CA THR A 309 -4.56 17.43 -0.59
C THR A 309 -4.82 18.54 -1.59
N ALA A 310 -3.90 18.71 -2.54
CA ALA A 310 -4.06 19.62 -3.67
C ALA A 310 -5.01 19.08 -4.76
N ASP A 311 -5.35 17.80 -4.71
CA ASP A 311 -6.34 17.21 -5.63
C ASP A 311 -7.76 17.56 -5.17
N GLU A 312 -8.43 18.43 -5.93
CA GLU A 312 -9.80 18.87 -5.64
C GLU A 312 -10.81 17.71 -5.61
N ARG A 313 -10.63 16.69 -6.44
CA ARG A 313 -11.52 15.51 -6.45
C ARG A 313 -11.35 14.69 -5.19
N GLN A 314 -10.10 14.48 -4.78
CA GLN A 314 -9.78 13.80 -3.54
C GLN A 314 -10.31 14.56 -2.33
N SER A 315 -10.12 15.88 -2.30
CA SER A 315 -10.64 16.77 -1.25
C SER A 315 -12.17 16.66 -1.15
N SER A 316 -12.86 16.76 -2.28
CA SER A 316 -14.32 16.63 -2.33
C SER A 316 -14.80 15.26 -1.85
N SER A 317 -14.13 14.20 -2.26
CA SER A 317 -14.45 12.83 -1.81
C SER A 317 -14.24 12.67 -0.30
N ASN A 318 -13.13 13.18 0.25
CA ASN A 318 -12.85 13.14 1.68
C ASN A 318 -13.95 13.85 2.51
N ILE A 319 -14.44 14.99 2.02
CA ILE A 319 -15.53 15.74 2.67
C ILE A 319 -16.80 14.90 2.70
N LEU A 320 -17.19 14.29 1.57
CA LEU A 320 -18.41 13.49 1.47
C LEU A 320 -18.33 12.24 2.38
N VAL A 321 -17.22 11.51 2.33
CA VAL A 321 -17.00 10.33 3.18
C VAL A 321 -17.06 10.73 4.65
N ARG A 322 -16.42 11.86 5.03
CA ARG A 322 -16.44 12.35 6.39
C ARG A 322 -17.85 12.69 6.85
N GLN A 323 -18.67 13.34 6.02
CA GLN A 323 -20.07 13.68 6.35
C GLN A 323 -20.90 12.44 6.60
N ASP A 324 -20.81 11.45 5.72
CA ASP A 324 -21.50 10.18 5.87
C ASP A 324 -21.09 9.45 7.17
N LEU A 325 -19.78 9.40 7.45
CA LEU A 325 -19.27 8.76 8.67
C LEU A 325 -19.68 9.48 9.95
N VAL A 326 -19.85 10.80 9.93
CA VAL A 326 -20.40 11.55 11.08
C VAL A 326 -21.84 11.09 11.34
N LEU A 327 -22.66 10.92 10.30
CA LEU A 327 -24.02 10.41 10.47
C LEU A 327 -24.03 8.97 11.01
N LEU A 328 -23.14 8.13 10.48
CA LEU A 328 -22.97 6.76 10.99
C LEU A 328 -22.55 6.75 12.46
N HIS A 329 -21.57 7.59 12.84
CA HIS A 329 -21.09 7.67 14.21
C HIS A 329 -22.18 8.13 15.18
N GLN A 330 -22.98 9.12 14.79
CA GLN A 330 -24.14 9.57 15.57
C GLN A 330 -25.13 8.43 15.77
N TRP A 331 -25.47 7.70 14.69
CA TRP A 331 -26.35 6.54 14.78
C TRP A 331 -25.79 5.45 15.71
N LEU A 332 -24.48 5.19 15.65
CA LEU A 332 -23.82 4.20 16.53
C LEU A 332 -23.85 4.61 18.00
N GLN A 333 -23.99 5.89 18.32
CA GLN A 333 -24.07 6.42 19.68
C GLN A 333 -25.49 6.65 20.20
N ASP A 334 -26.50 6.57 19.32
CA ASP A 334 -27.89 6.80 19.69
C ASP A 334 -28.37 5.70 20.66
N GLU A 335 -28.93 6.12 21.82
CA GLU A 335 -29.50 5.19 22.80
C GLU A 335 -30.64 4.35 22.24
N THR A 336 -31.38 4.87 21.26
CA THR A 336 -32.45 4.14 20.57
C THR A 336 -31.87 2.97 19.74
N ALA A 337 -30.68 3.13 19.20
CA ALA A 337 -29.95 2.06 18.54
C ALA A 337 -29.52 0.93 19.50
N ALA A 338 -29.37 1.21 20.80
CA ALA A 338 -29.03 0.20 21.80
C ALA A 338 -30.09 -0.89 21.90
N LEU A 339 -31.39 -0.55 21.77
CA LEU A 339 -32.50 -1.52 21.78
C LEU A 339 -32.57 -2.37 20.50
N VAL A 340 -32.04 -1.83 19.38
CA VAL A 340 -31.98 -2.53 18.10
C VAL A 340 -30.77 -3.47 18.03
N ARG A 341 -29.71 -3.21 18.82
CA ARG A 341 -28.44 -3.93 18.79
C ARG A 341 -28.52 -5.38 19.25
N GLU A 342 -29.44 -5.72 20.14
CA GLU A 342 -29.56 -7.09 20.66
C GLU A 342 -29.83 -8.16 19.59
N ASN A 343 -30.36 -7.74 18.42
CA ASN A 343 -30.62 -8.63 17.27
C ASN A 343 -30.09 -8.03 15.96
N TYR A 344 -29.13 -7.12 16.04
CA TYR A 344 -28.61 -6.44 14.87
C TYR A 344 -27.56 -7.31 14.19
N ASP A 345 -27.67 -7.46 12.87
CA ASP A 345 -26.64 -8.07 12.05
C ASP A 345 -25.98 -7.03 11.12
N TRP A 346 -24.80 -7.35 10.61
CA TRP A 346 -24.07 -6.45 9.71
C TRP A 346 -24.72 -6.32 8.33
N ALA A 347 -25.59 -7.26 7.94
CA ALA A 347 -26.36 -7.13 6.71
C ALA A 347 -27.23 -5.87 6.72
N ASN A 348 -27.85 -5.55 7.87
CA ASN A 348 -28.64 -4.34 8.02
C ASN A 348 -27.79 -3.06 7.88
N LEU A 349 -26.57 -3.07 8.43
CA LEU A 349 -25.65 -1.92 8.27
C LEU A 349 -25.19 -1.76 6.82
N VAL A 350 -24.81 -2.85 6.17
CA VAL A 350 -24.39 -2.82 4.76
C VAL A 350 -25.54 -2.31 3.88
N GLU A 351 -26.76 -2.82 4.05
CA GLU A 351 -27.94 -2.37 3.32
C GLU A 351 -28.29 -0.90 3.59
N TYR A 352 -28.17 -0.46 4.82
CA TYR A 352 -28.34 0.96 5.18
C TYR A 352 -27.31 1.83 4.49
N ALA A 353 -26.03 1.43 4.51
CA ALA A 353 -24.95 2.16 3.87
C ALA A 353 -25.15 2.23 2.33
N GLU A 354 -25.58 1.14 1.70
CA GLU A 354 -25.86 1.09 0.27
C GLU A 354 -26.96 2.07 -0.16
N ARG A 355 -27.96 2.29 0.69
CA ARG A 355 -29.07 3.20 0.41
C ARG A 355 -28.79 4.66 0.73
N SER A 356 -27.91 4.93 1.69
CA SER A 356 -27.80 6.24 2.32
C SER A 356 -26.47 6.94 2.08
N PHE A 357 -25.40 6.21 1.75
CA PHE A 357 -24.06 6.75 1.70
C PHE A 357 -23.41 6.66 0.31
N HIS A 358 -22.40 7.50 0.09
CA HIS A 358 -21.61 7.47 -1.13
C HIS A 358 -20.82 6.16 -1.28
N LEU A 359 -20.48 5.76 -2.50
CA LEU A 359 -19.82 4.49 -2.79
C LEU A 359 -18.51 4.30 -2.04
N GLU A 360 -17.71 5.37 -1.92
CA GLU A 360 -16.45 5.29 -1.17
C GLU A 360 -16.70 5.08 0.33
N THR A 361 -17.73 5.70 0.89
CA THR A 361 -18.13 5.48 2.30
C THR A 361 -18.58 4.05 2.54
N GLN A 362 -19.34 3.47 1.61
CA GLN A 362 -19.75 2.07 1.70
C GLN A 362 -18.52 1.13 1.77
N GLU A 363 -17.50 1.37 0.96
CA GLU A 363 -16.27 0.57 0.99
C GLU A 363 -15.44 0.80 2.26
N VAL A 364 -15.46 2.01 2.82
CA VAL A 364 -14.86 2.27 4.14
C VAL A 364 -15.54 1.44 5.22
N ILE A 365 -16.87 1.44 5.25
CA ILE A 365 -17.65 0.66 6.22
C ILE A 365 -17.34 -0.83 6.08
N ASN A 366 -17.39 -1.37 4.86
CA ASN A 366 -17.06 -2.75 4.59
C ASN A 366 -15.63 -3.11 5.05
N THR A 367 -14.68 -2.23 4.82
CA THR A 367 -13.30 -2.38 5.30
C THR A 367 -13.24 -2.41 6.82
N LEU A 368 -13.92 -1.49 7.50
CA LEU A 368 -13.94 -1.45 8.96
C LEU A 368 -14.58 -2.71 9.56
N LEU A 369 -15.64 -3.23 8.94
CA LEU A 369 -16.26 -4.48 9.35
C LEU A 369 -15.29 -5.66 9.24
N ILE A 370 -14.56 -5.77 8.15
CA ILE A 370 -13.54 -6.82 7.97
C ILE A 370 -12.43 -6.70 9.03
N GLU A 371 -11.99 -5.48 9.37
CA GLU A 371 -10.97 -5.23 10.38
C GLU A 371 -11.38 -5.66 11.80
N LEU A 372 -12.67 -5.72 12.07
CA LEU A 372 -13.17 -6.13 13.40
C LEU A 372 -13.06 -7.64 13.66
N TYR A 373 -12.90 -8.45 12.60
CA TYR A 373 -12.93 -9.91 12.67
C TYR A 373 -11.69 -10.57 12.03
N PRO A 374 -10.49 -10.28 12.54
CA PRO A 374 -9.27 -10.82 11.95
C PRO A 374 -9.24 -12.34 11.87
N GLU A 375 -9.81 -13.02 12.87
CA GLU A 375 -9.86 -14.48 12.96
C GLU A 375 -10.70 -15.15 11.87
N LEU A 376 -11.61 -14.39 11.22
CA LEU A 376 -12.45 -14.91 10.15
C LEU A 376 -11.83 -14.76 8.76
N VAL A 377 -10.75 -13.99 8.65
CA VAL A 377 -10.27 -13.55 7.34
C VAL A 377 -8.76 -13.75 7.11
N ASP A 378 -7.98 -14.00 8.16
CA ASP A 378 -6.51 -14.10 8.05
C ASP A 378 -6.05 -15.31 7.21
N ASP A 379 -6.86 -16.37 7.11
CA ASP A 379 -6.59 -17.55 6.26
C ASP A 379 -6.76 -17.26 4.76
N LEU A 380 -7.59 -16.29 4.40
CA LEU A 380 -7.89 -16.00 2.99
C LEU A 380 -6.65 -15.58 2.18
N GLU A 381 -5.70 -14.95 2.83
CA GLU A 381 -4.46 -14.51 2.19
C GLU A 381 -3.60 -15.67 1.66
N GLU A 382 -3.73 -16.86 2.22
CA GLU A 382 -2.97 -18.05 1.80
C GLU A 382 -3.36 -18.55 0.41
N HIS A 383 -4.55 -18.18 -0.06
CA HIS A 383 -5.08 -18.61 -1.34
C HIS A 383 -4.68 -17.70 -2.51
N MET A 384 -4.00 -16.58 -2.26
CA MET A 384 -3.54 -15.70 -3.32
C MET A 384 -2.38 -16.28 -4.11
N GLY A 385 -2.57 -16.48 -5.40
CA GLY A 385 -1.54 -16.88 -6.35
C GLY A 385 -1.18 -15.77 -7.33
N VAL A 386 -0.22 -16.01 -8.19
CA VAL A 386 0.15 -15.14 -9.31
C VAL A 386 0.23 -15.98 -10.58
N ASP A 387 -0.43 -15.55 -11.64
CA ASP A 387 -0.22 -16.06 -12.98
C ASP A 387 0.50 -15.00 -13.82
N GLU A 388 1.78 -15.20 -14.08
CA GLU A 388 2.61 -14.30 -14.89
C GLU A 388 2.41 -14.50 -16.40
N SER A 389 1.63 -15.48 -16.80
CA SER A 389 1.38 -15.76 -18.24
C SER A 389 0.59 -14.66 -18.92
N ILE A 390 -0.19 -13.88 -18.12
CA ILE A 390 -1.00 -12.79 -18.64
C ILE A 390 -0.39 -11.45 -18.20
N ARG A 391 0.12 -10.70 -19.17
CA ARG A 391 0.60 -9.32 -18.95
C ARG A 391 -0.28 -8.35 -19.68
N VAL A 392 -0.75 -7.35 -18.96
CA VAL A 392 -1.46 -6.22 -19.54
C VAL A 392 -0.51 -5.05 -19.67
N MET A 393 -0.35 -4.54 -20.90
CA MET A 393 0.53 -3.42 -21.20
C MET A 393 -0.28 -2.14 -21.33
N PRO A 394 0.25 -0.97 -20.94
CA PRO A 394 -0.46 0.31 -21.00
C PRO A 394 -0.97 0.67 -22.41
N GLU A 395 -0.32 0.17 -23.45
CA GLU A 395 -0.64 0.46 -24.85
C GLU A 395 -1.77 -0.44 -25.40
N MET A 396 -2.17 -1.47 -24.66
CA MET A 396 -3.23 -2.37 -25.09
C MET A 396 -4.57 -1.62 -25.17
N SER A 397 -5.34 -1.93 -26.19
CA SER A 397 -6.74 -1.54 -26.24
C SER A 397 -7.59 -2.38 -25.27
N VAL A 398 -8.73 -1.85 -24.89
CA VAL A 398 -9.71 -2.59 -24.08
C VAL A 398 -10.12 -3.91 -24.76
N ALA A 399 -10.29 -3.90 -26.09
CA ALA A 399 -10.63 -5.11 -26.84
C ALA A 399 -9.53 -6.20 -26.75
N GLN A 400 -8.27 -5.81 -26.80
CA GLN A 400 -7.15 -6.72 -26.59
C GLN A 400 -7.10 -7.27 -25.17
N LEU A 401 -7.37 -6.43 -24.15
CA LEU A 401 -7.46 -6.89 -22.77
C LEU A 401 -8.56 -7.94 -22.61
N LEU A 402 -9.76 -7.65 -23.08
CA LEU A 402 -10.90 -8.57 -22.98
C LEU A 402 -10.60 -9.90 -23.66
N GLN A 403 -9.91 -9.88 -24.83
CA GLN A 403 -9.49 -11.07 -25.51
C GLN A 403 -8.47 -11.91 -24.72
N ILE A 404 -7.54 -11.28 -24.01
CA ILE A 404 -6.53 -11.98 -23.16
C ILE A 404 -7.21 -12.60 -21.93
N ILE A 405 -8.13 -11.88 -21.33
CA ILE A 405 -8.81 -12.31 -20.11
C ILE A 405 -9.78 -13.46 -20.43
N GLU A 406 -10.46 -13.39 -21.58
CA GLU A 406 -11.50 -14.36 -21.98
C GLU A 406 -12.52 -14.58 -20.83
N ASP A 407 -12.92 -15.86 -20.59
CA ASP A 407 -13.86 -16.25 -19.54
C ASP A 407 -13.19 -16.65 -18.22
N LYS A 408 -11.90 -16.35 -18.07
CA LYS A 408 -11.10 -16.86 -16.93
C LYS A 408 -11.26 -16.05 -15.65
N TYR A 409 -11.65 -14.79 -15.78
CA TYR A 409 -11.60 -13.85 -14.66
C TYR A 409 -12.85 -12.98 -14.60
N ASP A 410 -13.92 -13.51 -14.02
CA ASP A 410 -15.22 -12.88 -13.96
C ASP A 410 -15.19 -11.45 -13.39
N TRP A 411 -14.40 -11.23 -12.34
CA TRP A 411 -14.25 -9.91 -11.73
C TRP A 411 -13.56 -8.92 -12.66
N ALA A 412 -12.46 -9.33 -13.30
CA ALA A 412 -11.74 -8.47 -14.22
C ALA A 412 -12.55 -8.15 -15.48
N LEU A 413 -13.36 -9.12 -15.96
CA LEU A 413 -14.26 -8.91 -17.10
C LEU A 413 -15.36 -7.89 -16.80
N ALA A 414 -15.75 -7.76 -15.54
CA ALA A 414 -16.80 -6.82 -15.13
C ALA A 414 -16.31 -5.38 -14.91
N ILE A 415 -15.03 -5.09 -15.13
CA ILE A 415 -14.52 -3.71 -15.08
C ILE A 415 -15.19 -2.89 -16.19
N ASP A 416 -15.78 -1.75 -15.84
CA ASP A 416 -16.35 -0.85 -16.82
C ASP A 416 -15.27 -0.06 -17.54
N PHE A 417 -14.96 -0.48 -18.77
CA PHE A 417 -14.04 0.20 -19.67
C PHE A 417 -14.71 1.16 -20.65
N SER A 418 -16.04 1.36 -20.54
CA SER A 418 -16.80 2.16 -21.52
C SER A 418 -16.36 3.63 -21.62
N GLN A 419 -15.68 4.12 -20.60
CA GLN A 419 -15.16 5.49 -20.55
C GLN A 419 -13.77 5.64 -21.17
N TYR A 420 -13.13 4.57 -21.62
CA TYR A 420 -11.73 4.56 -22.03
C TYR A 420 -11.54 3.86 -23.38
N GLU A 421 -10.85 4.55 -24.29
CA GLU A 421 -10.54 3.99 -25.62
C GLU A 421 -9.35 3.02 -25.58
N SER A 422 -8.49 3.12 -24.57
CA SER A 422 -7.31 2.29 -24.43
C SER A 422 -6.96 2.00 -22.96
N MET A 423 -6.19 0.95 -22.76
CA MET A 423 -5.63 0.62 -21.44
C MET A 423 -4.72 1.73 -20.90
N GLY A 424 -4.00 2.43 -21.77
CA GLY A 424 -3.18 3.57 -21.37
C GLY A 424 -4.01 4.69 -20.75
N ALA A 425 -5.16 5.02 -21.35
CA ALA A 425 -6.07 6.04 -20.80
C ALA A 425 -6.68 5.58 -19.46
N PHE A 426 -7.08 4.32 -19.36
CA PHE A 426 -7.59 3.76 -18.12
C PHE A 426 -6.50 3.77 -17.02
N TRP A 427 -5.31 3.33 -17.34
CA TRP A 427 -4.15 3.33 -16.46
C TRP A 427 -3.84 4.72 -15.93
N TYR A 428 -3.73 5.70 -16.81
CA TYR A 428 -3.42 7.07 -16.45
C TYR A 428 -4.45 7.66 -15.47
N ARG A 429 -5.74 7.50 -15.76
CA ARG A 429 -6.81 7.99 -14.88
C ARG A 429 -6.90 7.26 -13.55
N SER A 430 -6.58 5.97 -13.54
CA SER A 430 -6.47 5.21 -12.30
C SER A 430 -5.31 5.71 -11.44
N GLN A 431 -4.19 6.09 -12.06
CA GLN A 431 -3.06 6.70 -11.36
C GLN A 431 -3.39 8.08 -10.80
N GLU A 432 -4.06 8.94 -11.57
CA GLU A 432 -4.48 10.25 -11.10
C GLU A 432 -5.31 10.17 -9.81
N LYS A 433 -6.14 9.15 -9.69
CA LYS A 433 -6.92 8.90 -8.47
C LYS A 433 -6.12 8.28 -7.33
N MET A 434 -5.15 7.45 -7.63
CA MET A 434 -4.51 6.59 -6.65
C MET A 434 -3.16 7.11 -6.14
N GLU A 435 -2.44 7.89 -6.96
CA GLU A 435 -1.13 8.42 -6.54
C GLU A 435 -1.19 9.30 -5.28
N PRO A 436 -2.11 10.26 -5.16
CA PRO A 436 -2.29 11.02 -3.92
C PRO A 436 -2.62 10.13 -2.73
N ARG A 437 -3.40 9.09 -2.95
CA ARG A 437 -3.85 8.18 -1.90
C ARG A 437 -2.73 7.33 -1.34
N LEU A 438 -1.80 6.91 -2.17
CA LEU A 438 -0.64 6.13 -1.71
C LEU A 438 0.37 6.97 -0.94
N GLY A 439 0.57 8.21 -1.36
CA GLY A 439 1.38 9.15 -0.61
C GLY A 439 0.80 9.45 0.77
N GLN A 440 -0.52 9.33 0.91
CA GLN A 440 -1.27 9.61 2.14
C GLN A 440 -1.58 8.37 2.97
N THR A 441 -1.63 7.19 2.35
CA THR A 441 -1.80 5.96 3.11
C THR A 441 -0.51 5.67 3.86
N ASN A 442 -0.49 6.15 5.07
CA ASN A 442 0.52 5.77 6.01
C ASN A 442 0.53 4.26 6.13
N ILE A 443 1.66 3.70 5.84
CA ILE A 443 2.00 2.39 6.31
C ILE A 443 2.08 2.58 7.81
N ASP A 444 0.94 2.40 8.46
CA ASP A 444 0.88 2.45 9.90
C ASP A 444 1.68 1.26 10.40
N MET A 445 2.78 1.56 11.01
CA MET A 445 3.79 0.62 11.48
C MET A 445 3.55 0.23 12.93
N GLY A 446 2.43 0.71 13.49
CA GLY A 446 2.04 0.43 14.87
C GLY A 446 1.35 -0.89 15.06
#